data_df373fd5d772835c2de9bf1e2abbc6aa
#
_entry.id   df373fd5d772835c2de9bf1e2abbc6aa
#
_cell.length_a   1.000
_cell.length_b   1.000
_cell.length_c   1.000
_cell.angle_alpha   90.00
_cell.angle_beta   90.00
_cell.angle_gamma   90.00
#
_symmetry.space_group_name_H-M   'P 1'
#
loop_
_entity.id
_entity.type
_entity.pdbx_description
1 polymer ?
#
loop_
_entity_poly.entity_id
_entity_poly.type
_entity_poly.pdbx_seq_one_letter_code
_entity_poly.pdbx_strand_id
1 'polypeptide(L)'
;MYHLLTHPESEIQLHNEILAAERAGRLTRPFPTWNEVKDLPYLDACVNEAVRLHPPFCLPLERIVPVGGITICGKFFPSGTLIGMNPYVVNRHRPTFGEDADSWRPERWLVKDTRLKRKLEGSILTVGQILPY
;
A
#
# COMPACT_ATOMS: atom_id res chain seq x y z
N MET A 1 2.80 0.36 13.25
CA MET A 1 2.93 -0.01 14.67
C MET A 1 1.58 -0.34 15.31
N TYR A 2 0.55 0.54 15.29
CA TYR A 2 -0.77 0.29 15.93
C TYR A 2 -1.36 -1.09 15.58
N HIS A 3 -1.46 -1.44 14.29
CA HIS A 3 -2.04 -2.71 13.87
C HIS A 3 -1.27 -3.95 14.34
N LEU A 4 0.06 -3.88 14.42
CA LEU A 4 0.85 -4.99 14.99
C LEU A 4 0.57 -5.20 16.46
N LEU A 5 0.42 -4.09 17.22
CA LEU A 5 0.10 -4.17 18.66
C LEU A 5 -1.32 -4.71 18.95
N THR A 6 -2.25 -4.53 18.00
CA THR A 6 -3.64 -4.97 18.12
C THR A 6 -3.93 -6.34 17.46
N HIS A 7 -2.94 -6.91 16.76
CA HIS A 7 -3.04 -8.19 16.05
C HIS A 7 -1.81 -9.06 16.40
N PRO A 8 -1.83 -9.74 17.55
CA PRO A 8 -0.68 -10.52 18.04
C PRO A 8 -0.20 -11.61 17.07
N GLU A 9 -1.11 -12.17 16.28
CA GLU A 9 -0.78 -13.15 15.24
C GLU A 9 0.14 -12.56 14.16
N SER A 10 -0.10 -11.32 13.74
CA SER A 10 0.76 -10.63 12.77
C SER A 10 2.11 -10.26 13.37
N GLU A 11 2.13 -9.87 14.65
CA GLU A 11 3.38 -9.60 15.37
C GLU A 11 4.24 -10.86 15.47
N ILE A 12 3.66 -11.98 15.89
CA ILE A 12 4.36 -13.26 16.00
C ILE A 12 4.92 -13.71 14.64
N GLN A 13 4.13 -13.59 13.59
CA GLN A 13 4.57 -13.98 12.24
C GLN A 13 5.73 -13.11 11.75
N LEU A 14 5.63 -11.80 11.92
CA LEU A 14 6.72 -10.87 11.59
C LEU A 14 7.99 -11.15 12.40
N HIS A 15 7.84 -11.37 13.70
CA HIS A 15 8.95 -11.71 14.57
C HIS A 15 9.66 -12.99 14.13
N ASN A 16 8.91 -14.04 13.81
CA ASN A 16 9.44 -15.29 13.31
C ASN A 16 10.20 -15.13 11.99
N GLU A 17 9.70 -14.31 11.07
CA GLU A 17 10.40 -14.00 9.82
C GLU A 17 11.75 -13.33 10.08
N ILE A 18 11.78 -12.32 10.95
CA ILE A 18 13.01 -11.60 11.31
C ILE A 18 14.00 -12.54 11.98
N LEU A 19 13.57 -13.34 12.96
CA LEU A 19 14.42 -14.32 13.63
C LEU A 19 15.00 -15.36 12.67
N ALA A 20 14.19 -15.82 11.71
CA ALA A 20 14.66 -16.76 10.68
C ALA A 20 15.74 -16.12 9.79
N ALA A 21 15.56 -14.85 9.42
CA ALA A 21 16.53 -14.10 8.63
C ALA A 21 17.84 -13.85 9.41
N GLU A 22 17.75 -13.52 10.71
CA GLU A 22 18.91 -13.38 11.58
C GLU A 22 19.69 -14.69 11.73
N ARG A 23 19.01 -15.81 12.03
CA ARG A 23 19.63 -17.13 12.16
C ARG A 23 20.30 -17.60 10.88
N ALA A 24 19.78 -17.18 9.74
CA ALA A 24 20.37 -17.44 8.42
C ALA A 24 21.55 -16.50 8.08
N GLY A 25 21.94 -15.57 8.97
CA GLY A 25 23.01 -14.60 8.75
C GLY A 25 22.71 -13.56 7.67
N ARG A 26 21.43 -13.33 7.35
CA ARG A 26 21.00 -12.38 6.32
C ARG A 26 20.82 -10.95 6.82
N LEU A 27 20.82 -10.74 8.14
CA LEU A 27 20.65 -9.44 8.77
C LEU A 27 21.87 -9.04 9.56
N THR A 28 22.43 -7.88 9.26
CA THR A 28 23.56 -7.29 10.02
C THR A 28 23.06 -6.70 11.35
N ARG A 29 23.81 -6.93 12.42
CA ARG A 29 23.55 -6.32 13.73
C ARG A 29 24.49 -5.14 13.97
N PRO A 30 24.09 -4.12 14.71
CA PRO A 30 22.79 -3.95 15.37
C PRO A 30 21.69 -3.40 14.43
N PHE A 31 22.06 -2.83 13.29
CA PHE A 31 21.14 -2.19 12.35
C PHE A 31 21.27 -2.79 10.95
N PRO A 32 20.30 -3.59 10.50
CA PRO A 32 20.29 -4.13 9.15
C PRO A 32 20.16 -3.01 8.12
N THR A 33 20.76 -3.22 6.95
CA THR A 33 20.68 -2.31 5.81
C THR A 33 19.35 -2.49 5.07
N TRP A 34 18.95 -1.48 4.26
CA TRP A 34 17.79 -1.57 3.39
C TRP A 34 17.81 -2.81 2.48
N ASN A 35 18.97 -3.14 1.92
CA ASN A 35 19.11 -4.30 1.03
C ASN A 35 18.86 -5.64 1.72
N GLU A 36 19.06 -5.73 3.01
CA GLU A 36 18.82 -6.93 3.81
C GLU A 36 17.35 -7.10 4.21
N VAL A 37 16.63 -5.99 4.41
CA VAL A 37 15.24 -6.03 4.89
C VAL A 37 14.20 -5.96 3.76
N LYS A 38 14.53 -5.38 2.60
CA LYS A 38 13.59 -5.20 1.48
C LYS A 38 13.01 -6.50 0.93
N ASP A 39 13.72 -7.62 1.11
CA ASP A 39 13.35 -8.94 0.62
C ASP A 39 12.68 -9.82 1.70
N LEU A 40 12.23 -9.21 2.81
CA LEU A 40 11.42 -9.87 3.84
C LEU A 40 9.93 -9.76 3.46
N PRO A 41 9.30 -10.84 2.97
CA PRO A 41 7.98 -10.75 2.35
C PRO A 41 6.86 -10.38 3.33
N TYR A 42 6.92 -10.83 4.57
CA TYR A 42 5.90 -10.50 5.55
C TYR A 42 6.06 -9.08 6.09
N LEU A 43 7.30 -8.62 6.25
CA LEU A 43 7.58 -7.23 6.59
C LEU A 43 7.04 -6.28 5.52
N ASP A 44 7.31 -6.56 4.24
CA ASP A 44 6.79 -5.78 3.09
C ASP A 44 5.25 -5.79 3.08
N ALA A 45 4.63 -6.95 3.31
CA ALA A 45 3.19 -7.10 3.42
C ALA A 45 2.58 -6.24 4.54
N CYS A 46 3.21 -6.22 5.72
CA CYS A 46 2.78 -5.39 6.85
C CYS A 46 2.91 -3.90 6.54
N VAL A 47 3.98 -3.48 5.87
CA VAL A 47 4.18 -2.08 5.46
C VAL A 47 3.12 -1.65 4.45
N ASN A 48 2.89 -2.45 3.41
CA ASN A 48 1.89 -2.18 2.38
C ASN A 48 0.48 -2.09 2.98
N GLU A 49 0.12 -2.99 3.89
CA GLU A 49 -1.19 -2.97 4.56
C GLU A 49 -1.33 -1.77 5.52
N ALA A 50 -0.27 -1.40 6.22
CA ALA A 50 -0.26 -0.21 7.05
C ALA A 50 -0.48 1.07 6.25
N VAL A 51 0.22 1.22 5.12
CA VAL A 51 0.07 2.37 4.21
C VAL A 51 -1.31 2.40 3.56
N ARG A 52 -1.87 1.23 3.23
CA ARG A 52 -3.23 1.12 2.69
C ARG A 52 -4.28 1.62 3.68
N LEU A 53 -4.23 1.13 4.92
CA LEU A 53 -5.22 1.48 5.95
C LEU A 53 -4.99 2.87 6.56
N HIS A 54 -3.74 3.27 6.69
CA HIS A 54 -3.36 4.58 7.23
C HIS A 54 -2.41 5.29 6.25
N PRO A 55 -2.94 5.78 5.11
CA PRO A 55 -2.12 6.52 4.17
C PRO A 55 -1.53 7.76 4.85
N PRO A 56 -0.27 8.13 4.55
CA PRO A 56 0.39 9.29 5.15
C PRO A 56 -0.36 10.60 4.92
N PHE A 57 -1.14 10.64 3.85
CA PHE A 57 -2.00 11.78 3.51
C PHE A 57 -3.43 11.27 3.31
N CYS A 58 -4.37 11.84 4.08
CA CYS A 58 -5.80 11.53 4.00
C CYS A 58 -6.60 12.67 3.36
N LEU A 59 -5.92 13.66 2.79
CA LEU A 59 -6.54 14.76 2.04
C LEU A 59 -6.64 14.39 0.56
N PRO A 60 -7.60 14.97 -0.18
CA PRO A 60 -7.66 14.80 -1.62
C PRO A 60 -6.35 15.21 -2.30
N LEU A 61 -5.82 14.33 -3.14
CA LEU A 61 -4.68 14.65 -4.01
C LEU A 61 -5.22 15.36 -5.25
N GLU A 62 -5.19 16.69 -5.19
CA GLU A 62 -5.82 17.54 -6.18
C GLU A 62 -4.94 17.74 -7.42
N ARG A 63 -5.58 17.86 -8.58
CA ARG A 63 -4.98 18.20 -9.88
C ARG A 63 -5.88 19.19 -10.61
N ILE A 64 -5.28 20.10 -11.34
CA ILE A 64 -6.00 21.00 -12.23
C ILE A 64 -6.16 20.32 -13.59
N VAL A 65 -7.37 20.28 -14.09
CA VAL A 65 -7.66 19.75 -15.44
C VAL A 65 -6.92 20.61 -16.48
N PRO A 66 -6.12 19.98 -17.37
CA PRO A 66 -5.31 20.71 -18.35
C PRO A 66 -6.20 21.35 -19.44
N VAL A 67 -5.54 22.20 -20.26
CA VAL A 67 -6.17 22.80 -21.45
C VAL A 67 -6.70 21.68 -22.35
N GLY A 68 -7.95 21.84 -22.82
CA GLY A 68 -8.69 20.83 -23.60
C GLY A 68 -9.69 20.02 -22.76
N GLY A 69 -9.60 20.09 -21.41
CA GLY A 69 -10.49 19.32 -20.54
C GLY A 69 -10.11 17.84 -20.48
N ILE A 70 -10.86 17.06 -19.70
CA ILE A 70 -10.69 15.60 -19.58
C ILE A 70 -12.04 14.93 -19.37
N THR A 71 -12.21 13.73 -19.91
CA THR A 71 -13.39 12.90 -19.65
C THR A 71 -13.03 11.77 -18.69
N ILE A 72 -13.72 11.71 -17.55
CA ILE A 72 -13.54 10.66 -16.53
C ILE A 72 -14.89 10.00 -16.29
N CYS A 73 -14.96 8.68 -16.41
CA CYS A 73 -16.19 7.89 -16.23
C CYS A 73 -17.38 8.43 -17.04
N GLY A 74 -17.13 8.86 -18.30
CA GLY A 74 -18.15 9.40 -19.19
C GLY A 74 -18.60 10.84 -18.91
N LYS A 75 -18.03 11.51 -17.91
CA LYS A 75 -18.29 12.93 -17.58
C LYS A 75 -17.14 13.80 -18.04
N PHE A 76 -17.46 14.86 -18.78
CA PHE A 76 -16.47 15.85 -19.19
C PHE A 76 -16.23 16.89 -18.10
N PHE A 77 -14.95 17.17 -17.84
CA PHE A 77 -14.49 18.20 -16.92
C PHE A 77 -13.73 19.27 -17.74
N PRO A 78 -14.16 20.53 -17.71
CA PRO A 78 -13.50 21.60 -18.45
C PRO A 78 -12.14 21.93 -17.83
N SER A 79 -11.28 22.56 -18.64
CA SER A 79 -9.99 23.11 -18.20
C SER A 79 -10.14 24.00 -16.98
N GLY A 80 -9.20 23.90 -16.06
CA GLY A 80 -9.19 24.66 -14.80
C GLY A 80 -10.03 24.06 -13.68
N THR A 81 -10.80 23.00 -13.94
CA THR A 81 -11.52 22.28 -12.88
C THR A 81 -10.52 21.61 -11.94
N LEU A 82 -10.72 21.75 -10.61
CA LEU A 82 -10.01 20.98 -9.60
C LEU A 82 -10.65 19.60 -9.45
N ILE A 83 -9.85 18.56 -9.65
CA ILE A 83 -10.26 17.16 -9.42
C ILE A 83 -9.27 16.50 -8.47
N GLY A 84 -9.74 15.58 -7.65
CA GLY A 84 -8.86 14.88 -6.71
C GLY A 84 -9.46 13.58 -6.20
N MET A 85 -8.61 12.73 -5.67
CA MET A 85 -9.00 11.49 -5.01
C MET A 85 -8.44 11.46 -3.60
N ASN A 86 -9.25 10.98 -2.65
CA ASN A 86 -8.83 10.80 -1.27
C ASN A 86 -8.22 9.39 -1.10
N PRO A 87 -6.94 9.27 -0.72
CA PRO A 87 -6.29 7.97 -0.51
C PRO A 87 -7.01 7.08 0.50
N TYR A 88 -7.56 7.66 1.57
CA TYR A 88 -8.30 6.92 2.58
C TYR A 88 -9.50 6.16 2.00
N VAL A 89 -10.22 6.79 1.04
CA VAL A 89 -11.38 6.19 0.37
C VAL A 89 -10.93 5.18 -0.69
N VAL A 90 -9.98 5.57 -1.54
CA VAL A 90 -9.49 4.72 -2.65
C VAL A 90 -8.88 3.43 -2.13
N ASN A 91 -8.06 3.52 -1.08
CA ASN A 91 -7.36 2.37 -0.50
C ASN A 91 -8.30 1.40 0.25
N ARG A 92 -9.59 1.73 0.38
CA ARG A 92 -10.65 0.89 0.96
C ARG A 92 -11.71 0.45 -0.07
N HIS A 93 -11.41 0.59 -1.35
CA HIS A 93 -12.34 0.23 -2.42
C HIS A 93 -12.57 -1.30 -2.44
N ARG A 94 -13.74 -1.74 -1.98
CA ARG A 94 -14.08 -3.17 -1.84
C ARG A 94 -13.95 -3.99 -3.12
N PRO A 95 -14.35 -3.49 -4.30
CA PRO A 95 -14.16 -4.22 -5.55
C PRO A 95 -12.69 -4.54 -5.87
N THR A 96 -11.75 -3.80 -5.27
CA THR A 96 -10.30 -4.01 -5.43
C THR A 96 -9.73 -4.85 -4.29
N PHE A 97 -10.04 -4.49 -3.04
CA PHE A 97 -9.40 -5.07 -1.85
C PHE A 97 -10.23 -6.14 -1.15
N GLY A 98 -11.46 -6.39 -1.61
CA GLY A 98 -12.38 -7.37 -1.04
C GLY A 98 -13.32 -6.78 0.01
N GLU A 99 -14.27 -7.58 0.48
CA GLU A 99 -15.26 -7.17 1.50
C GLU A 99 -14.60 -6.80 2.83
N ASP A 100 -13.43 -7.36 3.10
CA ASP A 100 -12.59 -7.08 4.24
C ASP A 100 -11.62 -5.89 4.04
N ALA A 101 -11.94 -4.98 3.13
CA ALA A 101 -11.09 -3.83 2.81
C ALA A 101 -10.79 -2.91 4.00
N ASP A 102 -11.63 -2.92 5.03
CA ASP A 102 -11.44 -2.15 6.27
C ASP A 102 -10.63 -2.88 7.34
N SER A 103 -10.35 -4.18 7.13
CA SER A 103 -9.65 -5.03 8.09
C SER A 103 -8.15 -5.10 7.81
N TRP A 104 -7.38 -5.20 8.89
CA TRP A 104 -5.95 -5.50 8.81
C TRP A 104 -5.71 -6.93 8.36
N ARG A 105 -5.08 -7.12 7.21
CA ARG A 105 -4.73 -8.43 6.66
C ARG A 105 -3.50 -8.33 5.76
N PRO A 106 -2.29 -8.42 6.31
CA PRO A 106 -1.04 -8.40 5.54
C PRO A 106 -0.96 -9.50 4.47
N GLU A 107 -1.58 -10.65 4.72
CA GLU A 107 -1.59 -11.81 3.82
C GLU A 107 -2.18 -11.49 2.44
N ARG A 108 -2.96 -10.41 2.31
CA ARG A 108 -3.47 -9.94 1.01
C ARG A 108 -2.35 -9.60 0.02
N TRP A 109 -1.14 -9.29 0.51
CA TRP A 109 0.03 -8.95 -0.30
C TRP A 109 0.90 -10.18 -0.65
N LEU A 110 0.67 -11.32 0.01
CA LEU A 110 1.42 -12.56 -0.17
C LEU A 110 0.83 -13.47 -1.25
N VAL A 111 0.01 -12.93 -2.14
CA VAL A 111 -0.59 -13.69 -3.24
C VAL A 111 0.48 -14.14 -4.23
N LYS A 112 0.38 -15.42 -4.67
CA LYS A 112 1.31 -16.02 -5.65
C LYS A 112 1.05 -15.51 -7.08
N ASP A 113 -0.18 -15.11 -7.37
CA ASP A 113 -0.54 -14.55 -8.67
C ASP A 113 0.08 -13.15 -8.85
N THR A 114 1.11 -13.09 -9.69
CA THR A 114 1.85 -11.86 -10.01
C THR A 114 0.93 -10.77 -10.62
N ARG A 115 -0.08 -11.16 -11.38
CA ARG A 115 -1.03 -10.23 -11.99
C ARG A 115 -1.90 -9.58 -10.92
N LEU A 116 -2.41 -10.39 -10.00
CA LEU A 116 -3.19 -9.90 -8.87
C LEU A 116 -2.35 -9.01 -7.94
N LYS A 117 -1.12 -9.43 -7.64
CA LYS A 117 -0.19 -8.65 -6.82
C LYS A 117 0.04 -7.27 -7.41
N ARG A 118 0.40 -7.18 -8.70
CA ARG A 118 0.60 -5.90 -9.41
C ARG A 118 -0.67 -5.03 -9.43
N LYS A 119 -1.85 -5.66 -9.56
CA LYS A 119 -3.12 -4.94 -9.51
C LYS A 119 -3.33 -4.30 -8.13
N LEU A 120 -3.09 -5.04 -7.05
CA LEU A 120 -3.22 -4.54 -5.68
C LEU A 120 -2.23 -3.40 -5.41
N GLU A 121 -0.94 -3.61 -5.73
CA GLU A 121 0.12 -2.62 -5.56
C GLU A 121 -0.17 -1.33 -6.35
N GLY A 122 -0.60 -1.45 -7.61
CA GLY A 122 -0.97 -0.32 -8.45
C GLY A 122 -2.28 0.38 -8.06
N SER A 123 -3.06 -0.21 -7.15
CA SER A 123 -4.34 0.34 -6.67
C SER A 123 -4.23 1.12 -5.36
N ILE A 124 -3.08 1.05 -4.68
CA ILE A 124 -2.84 1.90 -3.51
C ILE A 124 -2.53 3.32 -4.00
N LEU A 125 -3.29 4.28 -3.53
CA LEU A 125 -2.99 5.69 -3.75
C LEU A 125 -2.10 6.19 -2.60
N THR A 126 -0.81 6.40 -2.91
CA THR A 126 0.18 6.95 -1.96
C THR A 126 0.95 8.10 -2.60
N VAL A 127 1.69 8.85 -1.77
CA VAL A 127 2.63 9.87 -2.26
C VAL A 127 3.79 9.15 -2.96
N GLY A 128 3.95 9.36 -4.26
CA GLY A 128 5.01 8.75 -5.08
C GLY A 128 4.53 7.77 -6.15
N GLN A 129 3.28 7.31 -6.10
CA GLN A 129 2.63 6.61 -7.22
C GLN A 129 1.96 7.60 -8.20
N ILE A 130 2.49 8.80 -8.30
CA ILE A 130 2.14 9.72 -9.40
C ILE A 130 2.77 9.11 -10.63
N LEU A 131 1.92 8.60 -11.52
CA LEU A 131 2.26 7.97 -12.79
C LEU A 131 3.45 8.65 -13.47
N PRO A 132 4.38 7.88 -14.06
CA PRO A 132 5.32 8.48 -15.02
C PRO A 132 4.46 9.09 -16.15
N TYR A 133 4.76 10.31 -16.46
CA TYR A 133 4.21 11.06 -17.61
C TYR A 133 4.51 10.32 -18.91
#